data_d2f28a16ed12977bafd4bbee699379cb
#
_entry.id   d2f28a16ed12977bafd4bbee699379cb
#
_cell.length_a   1.000
_cell.length_b   1.000
_cell.length_c   1.000
_cell.angle_alpha   90.00
_cell.angle_beta   90.00
_cell.angle_gamma   90.00
#
_symmetry.space_group_name_H-M   'P 1'
#
loop_
_entity.id
_entity.type
_entity.pdbx_description
1 polymer ?
#
loop_
_entity_poly.entity_id
_entity_poly.type
_entity_poly.pdbx_seq_one_letter_code
_entity_poly.pdbx_strand_id
1 'polypeptide(L)'
;IMSATLGTLINELNPDVNIEIVERLDVVAAESSDAWNNAGTGHSALCELNYTPEQADGSVKIEKAINIAEQFEISKQFWAYLVEKGIIKKPEHFIRKVPHMSAVFGEKDVKFLKTRFETMSKQNLFKGMEYTEDVELLKKWVPLMMQGRQANEPIAATKMEIGTDVNFGELTRDLINHLAKKDNINLSLNQEVKDIEREDDGRWEVEVKDLVTGDKRDIKAKFVFIGAGGHSLLLLEKSGIPESKGYGGFPVGGQWLRCINKDVIKQHTAKVYGKASVGAPPMSVPHLDTRYIDGEQALLFGPYAGFSTKFLKKGSFFDLPASIKLSNIKPMLSAGLDNLDLTKYLITEVMKKPK
;
A
#
# COMPACT_ATOMS: atom_id res chain seq x y z
N ILE A 1 3.34 8.44 4.82
CA ILE A 1 2.04 8.43 5.54
C ILE A 1 2.17 7.96 6.99
N MET A 2 2.90 6.91 7.30
CA MET A 2 2.98 6.36 8.67
C MET A 2 3.58 7.36 9.67
N SER A 3 4.71 7.98 9.35
CA SER A 3 5.32 9.02 10.18
C SER A 3 4.40 10.23 10.37
N ALA A 4 3.73 10.68 9.31
CA ALA A 4 2.79 11.79 9.38
C ALA A 4 1.60 11.48 10.30
N THR A 5 1.02 10.28 10.18
CA THR A 5 -0.09 9.82 11.03
C THR A 5 0.35 9.72 12.49
N LEU A 6 1.50 9.09 12.77
CA LEU A 6 2.01 8.95 14.14
C LEU A 6 2.35 10.30 14.75
N GLY A 7 3.04 11.18 14.01
CA GLY A 7 3.36 12.53 14.48
C GLY A 7 2.11 13.34 14.83
N THR A 8 1.07 13.23 14.00
CA THR A 8 -0.21 13.90 14.27
C THR A 8 -0.90 13.33 15.50
N LEU A 9 -0.93 12.00 15.65
CA LEU A 9 -1.49 11.35 16.85
C LEU A 9 -0.75 11.79 18.13
N ILE A 10 0.59 11.80 18.11
CA ILE A 10 1.39 12.23 19.26
C ILE A 10 1.09 13.70 19.59
N ASN A 11 1.05 14.59 18.60
CA ASN A 11 0.77 16.00 18.82
C ASN A 11 -0.65 16.24 19.36
N GLU A 12 -1.65 15.47 18.91
CA GLU A 12 -3.02 15.57 19.44
C GLU A 12 -3.14 15.04 20.88
N LEU A 13 -2.40 13.99 21.24
CA LEU A 13 -2.44 13.38 22.56
C LEU A 13 -1.54 14.11 23.58
N ASN A 14 -0.43 14.66 23.14
CA ASN A 14 0.53 15.39 23.97
C ASN A 14 1.17 16.53 23.16
N PRO A 15 0.54 17.72 23.13
CA PRO A 15 0.99 18.84 22.31
C PRO A 15 2.38 19.41 22.67
N ASP A 16 2.89 19.09 23.85
CA ASP A 16 4.19 19.61 24.35
C ASP A 16 5.39 18.76 23.90
N VAL A 17 5.17 17.62 23.23
CA VAL A 17 6.25 16.75 22.76
C VAL A 17 6.98 17.43 21.59
N ASN A 18 8.31 17.56 21.70
CA ASN A 18 9.14 17.98 20.59
C ASN A 18 9.27 16.83 19.57
N ILE A 19 9.02 17.12 18.30
CA ILE A 19 9.10 16.14 17.21
C ILE A 19 10.06 16.66 16.14
N GLU A 20 11.05 15.85 15.79
CA GLU A 20 11.91 16.06 14.63
C GLU A 20 11.50 15.10 13.52
N ILE A 21 11.14 15.62 12.35
CA ILE A 21 10.78 14.86 11.16
C ILE A 21 11.90 15.04 10.14
N VAL A 22 12.55 13.94 9.79
CA VAL A 22 13.66 13.93 8.83
C VAL A 22 13.20 13.26 7.53
N GLU A 23 13.28 13.98 6.42
CA GLU A 23 12.96 13.49 5.09
C GLU A 23 14.18 13.63 4.17
N ARG A 24 14.53 12.53 3.52
CA ARG A 24 15.70 12.46 2.64
C ARG A 24 15.52 13.27 1.35
N LEU A 25 14.30 13.41 0.87
CA LEU A 25 14.02 14.12 -0.37
C LEU A 25 13.72 15.61 -0.11
N ASP A 26 13.68 16.37 -1.18
CA ASP A 26 13.31 17.78 -1.19
C ASP A 26 11.81 18.03 -0.99
N VAL A 27 11.02 16.95 -0.98
CA VAL A 27 9.57 16.99 -0.81
C VAL A 27 9.08 15.73 -0.10
N VAL A 28 8.05 15.87 0.74
CA VAL A 28 7.42 14.75 1.43
C VAL A 28 6.51 13.94 0.49
N ALA A 29 6.29 12.68 0.85
CA ALA A 29 5.36 11.76 0.16
C ALA A 29 5.74 11.42 -1.29
N ALA A 30 7.00 11.50 -1.68
CA ALA A 30 7.45 11.28 -3.07
C ALA A 30 7.84 9.83 -3.40
N GLU A 31 7.80 8.92 -2.43
CA GLU A 31 8.08 7.49 -2.61
C GLU A 31 6.79 6.65 -2.50
N SER A 32 6.68 5.71 -1.57
CA SER A 32 5.52 4.80 -1.48
C SER A 32 4.19 5.48 -1.22
N SER A 33 4.17 6.66 -0.58
CA SER A 33 2.94 7.43 -0.36
C SER A 33 2.51 8.26 -1.56
N ASP A 34 3.38 8.48 -2.55
CA ASP A 34 3.00 9.18 -3.78
C ASP A 34 1.80 8.50 -4.46
N ALA A 35 0.85 9.29 -4.93
CA ALA A 35 -0.42 8.79 -5.46
C ALA A 35 -0.27 7.85 -6.67
N TRP A 36 0.82 7.99 -7.44
CA TRP A 36 1.11 7.15 -8.60
C TRP A 36 1.96 5.91 -8.27
N ASN A 37 2.42 5.78 -7.02
CA ASN A 37 3.23 4.65 -6.57
C ASN A 37 2.43 3.56 -5.85
N ASN A 38 1.11 3.73 -5.73
CA ASN A 38 0.19 2.77 -5.13
C ASN A 38 -1.18 2.80 -5.81
N ALA A 39 -1.99 1.77 -5.56
CA ALA A 39 -3.35 1.67 -6.10
C ALA A 39 -4.35 2.62 -5.42
N GLY A 40 -4.00 3.22 -4.29
CA GLY A 40 -4.89 4.09 -3.52
C GLY A 40 -6.18 3.42 -3.08
N THR A 41 -6.17 2.12 -2.89
CA THR A 41 -7.35 1.40 -2.44
C THR A 41 -7.55 1.59 -0.95
N GLY A 42 -8.70 2.10 -0.57
CA GLY A 42 -9.12 2.09 0.82
C GLY A 42 -9.46 0.66 1.23
N HIS A 43 -8.48 -0.04 1.82
CA HIS A 43 -8.57 -1.48 2.07
C HIS A 43 -9.59 -1.82 3.18
N SER A 44 -10.89 -1.85 2.81
CA SER A 44 -11.99 -2.35 3.65
C SER A 44 -12.31 -3.82 3.38
N ALA A 45 -11.39 -4.58 2.79
CA ALA A 45 -11.52 -5.98 2.40
C ALA A 45 -12.68 -6.28 1.42
N LEU A 46 -13.18 -5.28 0.70
CA LEU A 46 -14.37 -5.41 -0.13
C LEU A 46 -14.07 -6.15 -1.45
N CYS A 47 -12.92 -5.90 -2.06
CA CYS A 47 -12.55 -6.42 -3.38
C CYS A 47 -11.36 -7.41 -3.38
N GLU A 48 -10.47 -7.35 -2.38
CA GLU A 48 -9.25 -8.17 -2.34
C GLU A 48 -9.54 -9.61 -1.90
N LEU A 49 -9.38 -10.56 -2.83
CA LEU A 49 -9.73 -11.96 -2.61
C LEU A 49 -8.72 -12.72 -1.73
N ASN A 50 -7.47 -12.26 -1.63
CA ASN A 50 -6.43 -12.87 -0.79
C ASN A 50 -6.69 -12.73 0.72
N TYR A 51 -7.66 -11.89 1.11
CA TYR A 51 -8.06 -11.76 2.51
C TYR A 51 -9.07 -12.82 2.94
N THR A 52 -9.56 -13.61 1.98
CA THR A 52 -10.61 -14.60 2.18
C THR A 52 -10.23 -15.94 1.54
N PRO A 53 -9.20 -16.64 2.06
CA PRO A 53 -8.72 -17.87 1.45
C PRO A 53 -9.77 -19.00 1.52
N GLU A 54 -9.88 -19.72 0.39
CA GLU A 54 -10.68 -20.95 0.29
C GLU A 54 -10.00 -22.05 1.11
N GLN A 55 -10.79 -22.81 1.85
CA GLN A 55 -10.35 -23.96 2.63
C GLN A 55 -10.50 -25.26 1.82
N ALA A 56 -9.91 -26.36 2.31
CA ALA A 56 -9.96 -27.65 1.65
C ALA A 56 -11.41 -28.22 1.51
N ASP A 57 -12.31 -27.83 2.41
CA ASP A 57 -13.74 -28.19 2.38
C ASP A 57 -14.59 -27.26 1.51
N GLY A 58 -13.98 -26.29 0.83
CA GLY A 58 -14.66 -25.28 0.00
C GLY A 58 -15.26 -24.11 0.78
N SER A 59 -15.14 -24.07 2.10
CA SER A 59 -15.53 -22.91 2.90
C SER A 59 -14.53 -21.76 2.71
N VAL A 60 -14.91 -20.56 3.15
CA VAL A 60 -14.06 -19.36 3.04
C VAL A 60 -13.83 -18.76 4.42
N LYS A 61 -12.56 -18.55 4.79
CA LYS A 61 -12.18 -17.84 6.01
C LYS A 61 -12.26 -16.33 5.79
N ILE A 62 -12.92 -15.61 6.70
CA ILE A 62 -13.15 -14.17 6.60
C ILE A 62 -12.56 -13.34 7.76
N GLU A 63 -11.93 -13.96 8.74
CA GLU A 63 -11.39 -13.27 9.93
C GLU A 63 -10.36 -12.20 9.54
N LYS A 64 -9.49 -12.51 8.58
CA LYS A 64 -8.52 -11.53 8.05
C LYS A 64 -9.22 -10.35 7.37
N ALA A 65 -10.28 -10.61 6.61
CA ALA A 65 -11.07 -9.57 5.96
C ALA A 65 -11.77 -8.67 6.98
N ILE A 66 -12.33 -9.24 8.05
CA ILE A 66 -12.94 -8.49 9.16
C ILE A 66 -11.91 -7.58 9.82
N ASN A 67 -10.76 -8.11 10.24
CA ASN A 67 -9.70 -7.33 10.89
C ASN A 67 -9.22 -6.16 10.02
N ILE A 68 -9.05 -6.38 8.72
CA ILE A 68 -8.62 -5.34 7.80
C ILE A 68 -9.70 -4.27 7.64
N ALA A 69 -10.97 -4.67 7.53
CA ALA A 69 -12.08 -3.73 7.45
C ALA A 69 -12.19 -2.87 8.73
N GLU A 70 -12.08 -3.48 9.91
CA GLU A 70 -12.09 -2.76 11.19
C GLU A 70 -10.94 -1.76 11.29
N GLN A 71 -9.71 -2.13 10.91
CA GLN A 71 -8.56 -1.22 10.90
C GLN A 71 -8.77 -0.04 9.95
N PHE A 72 -9.41 -0.27 8.81
CA PHE A 72 -9.72 0.81 7.89
C PHE A 72 -10.82 1.73 8.42
N GLU A 73 -11.85 1.19 9.08
CA GLU A 73 -12.88 1.99 9.76
C GLU A 73 -12.27 2.87 10.87
N ILE A 74 -11.34 2.35 11.67
CA ILE A 74 -10.59 3.15 12.66
C ILE A 74 -9.81 4.27 11.97
N SER A 75 -9.15 3.98 10.85
CA SER A 75 -8.44 4.99 10.07
C SER A 75 -9.36 6.10 9.58
N LYS A 76 -10.55 5.76 9.07
CA LYS A 76 -11.56 6.75 8.64
C LYS A 76 -12.11 7.57 9.82
N GLN A 77 -12.29 6.98 10.99
CA GLN A 77 -12.70 7.71 12.20
C GLN A 77 -11.64 8.74 12.60
N PHE A 78 -10.35 8.36 12.56
CA PHE A 78 -9.27 9.30 12.82
C PHE A 78 -9.23 10.43 11.78
N TRP A 79 -9.40 10.14 10.50
CA TRP A 79 -9.46 11.18 9.47
C TRP A 79 -10.68 12.09 9.63
N ALA A 80 -11.84 11.54 10.00
CA ALA A 80 -13.04 12.33 10.30
C ALA A 80 -12.81 13.29 11.48
N TYR A 81 -12.16 12.82 12.55
CA TYR A 81 -11.74 13.66 13.67
C TYR A 81 -10.82 14.81 13.21
N LEU A 82 -9.84 14.54 12.35
CA LEU A 82 -8.92 15.56 11.83
C LEU A 82 -9.64 16.59 10.95
N VAL A 83 -10.66 16.17 10.21
CA VAL A 83 -11.55 17.09 9.44
C VAL A 83 -12.36 17.96 10.40
N GLU A 84 -12.96 17.38 11.43
CA GLU A 84 -13.74 18.11 12.44
C GLU A 84 -12.87 19.14 13.19
N LYS A 85 -11.62 18.81 13.47
CA LYS A 85 -10.63 19.73 14.04
C LYS A 85 -10.11 20.79 13.07
N GLY A 86 -10.50 20.75 11.79
CA GLY A 86 -10.01 21.66 10.76
C GLY A 86 -8.55 21.47 10.35
N ILE A 87 -7.94 20.34 10.75
CA ILE A 87 -6.58 19.95 10.36
C ILE A 87 -6.57 19.57 8.87
N ILE A 88 -7.53 18.78 8.46
CA ILE A 88 -7.81 18.48 7.05
C ILE A 88 -9.00 19.32 6.62
N LYS A 89 -8.78 20.24 5.68
CA LYS A 89 -9.82 21.19 5.24
C LYS A 89 -10.65 20.69 4.07
N LYS A 90 -10.10 19.81 3.24
CA LYS A 90 -10.72 19.34 2.00
C LYS A 90 -10.54 17.83 1.85
N PRO A 91 -11.33 17.04 2.61
CA PRO A 91 -11.20 15.58 2.59
C PRO A 91 -11.40 14.98 1.19
N GLU A 92 -12.17 15.63 0.31
CA GLU A 92 -12.37 15.21 -1.07
C GLU A 92 -11.10 15.22 -1.93
N HIS A 93 -10.01 15.87 -1.48
CA HIS A 93 -8.73 15.84 -2.19
C HIS A 93 -7.98 14.52 -1.97
N PHE A 94 -8.19 13.86 -0.83
CA PHE A 94 -7.48 12.62 -0.54
C PHE A 94 -8.36 11.37 -0.50
N ILE A 95 -9.68 11.48 -0.22
CA ILE A 95 -10.57 10.32 -0.17
C ILE A 95 -11.85 10.57 -0.97
N ARG A 96 -12.21 9.61 -1.82
CA ARG A 96 -13.41 9.64 -2.63
C ARG A 96 -14.11 8.30 -2.61
N LYS A 97 -15.44 8.32 -2.66
CA LYS A 97 -16.24 7.12 -2.85
C LYS A 97 -16.01 6.57 -4.25
N VAL A 98 -15.55 5.34 -4.34
CA VAL A 98 -15.36 4.58 -5.58
C VAL A 98 -15.81 3.14 -5.28
N PRO A 99 -16.76 2.55 -6.03
CA PRO A 99 -17.18 1.19 -5.80
C PRO A 99 -16.01 0.21 -5.86
N HIS A 100 -16.00 -0.75 -4.92
CA HIS A 100 -15.06 -1.85 -4.92
C HIS A 100 -15.74 -3.11 -5.43
N MET A 101 -15.09 -3.81 -6.33
CA MET A 101 -15.61 -5.00 -6.98
C MET A 101 -14.56 -6.10 -7.00
N SER A 102 -15.01 -7.36 -6.90
CA SER A 102 -14.22 -8.51 -7.31
C SER A 102 -14.87 -9.12 -8.56
N ALA A 103 -14.07 -9.47 -9.56
CA ALA A 103 -14.55 -10.15 -10.75
C ALA A 103 -13.70 -11.38 -11.03
N VAL A 104 -14.36 -12.52 -11.29
CA VAL A 104 -13.70 -13.81 -11.51
C VAL A 104 -14.29 -14.52 -12.71
N PHE A 105 -13.50 -15.43 -13.29
CA PHE A 105 -13.83 -16.15 -14.51
C PHE A 105 -13.60 -17.65 -14.33
N GLY A 106 -14.45 -18.45 -14.96
CA GLY A 106 -14.42 -19.90 -14.88
C GLY A 106 -15.20 -20.46 -13.68
N GLU A 107 -15.75 -21.65 -13.84
CA GLU A 107 -16.70 -22.28 -12.90
C GLU A 107 -16.16 -22.37 -11.46
N LYS A 108 -14.89 -22.76 -11.31
CA LYS A 108 -14.26 -22.89 -9.99
C LYS A 108 -14.24 -21.58 -9.23
N ASP A 109 -13.84 -20.49 -9.90
CA ASP A 109 -13.68 -19.20 -9.26
C ASP A 109 -15.03 -18.49 -9.06
N VAL A 110 -16.00 -18.72 -9.93
CA VAL A 110 -17.41 -18.32 -9.74
C VAL A 110 -17.98 -18.96 -8.47
N LYS A 111 -17.79 -20.28 -8.29
CA LYS A 111 -18.22 -20.97 -7.07
C LYS A 111 -17.56 -20.40 -5.82
N PHE A 112 -16.26 -20.17 -5.87
CA PHE A 112 -15.51 -19.54 -4.77
C PHE A 112 -16.07 -18.16 -4.43
N LEU A 113 -16.28 -17.29 -5.43
CA LEU A 113 -16.77 -15.92 -5.20
C LEU A 113 -18.18 -15.93 -4.61
N LYS A 114 -19.03 -16.87 -5.03
CA LYS A 114 -20.38 -17.07 -4.47
C LYS A 114 -20.32 -17.43 -2.98
N THR A 115 -19.51 -18.44 -2.62
CA THR A 115 -19.32 -18.85 -1.22
C THR A 115 -18.76 -17.69 -0.38
N ARG A 116 -17.80 -16.93 -0.92
CA ARG A 116 -17.28 -15.73 -0.29
C ARG A 116 -18.37 -14.69 -0.03
N PHE A 117 -19.18 -14.38 -1.03
CA PHE A 117 -20.30 -13.44 -0.91
C PHE A 117 -21.29 -13.89 0.16
N GLU A 118 -21.74 -15.15 0.13
CA GLU A 118 -22.69 -15.71 1.09
C GLU A 118 -22.17 -15.71 2.53
N THR A 119 -20.86 -15.80 2.70
CA THR A 119 -20.23 -15.78 4.02
C THR A 119 -20.04 -14.33 4.52
N MET A 120 -19.51 -13.45 3.68
CA MET A 120 -19.22 -12.07 4.06
C MET A 120 -20.49 -11.24 4.27
N SER A 121 -21.51 -11.39 3.43
CA SER A 121 -22.75 -10.59 3.51
C SER A 121 -23.54 -10.78 4.80
N LYS A 122 -23.24 -11.82 5.59
CA LYS A 122 -23.79 -12.04 6.94
C LYS A 122 -23.18 -11.11 8.00
N GLN A 123 -22.04 -10.49 7.71
CA GLN A 123 -21.35 -9.60 8.62
C GLN A 123 -21.76 -8.15 8.38
N ASN A 124 -21.93 -7.40 9.45
CA ASN A 124 -22.36 -6.00 9.37
C ASN A 124 -21.42 -5.11 8.53
N LEU A 125 -20.11 -5.36 8.59
CA LEU A 125 -19.09 -4.63 7.82
C LEU A 125 -19.26 -4.78 6.30
N PHE A 126 -19.89 -5.85 5.85
CA PHE A 126 -20.08 -6.17 4.42
C PHE A 126 -21.54 -6.14 4.00
N LYS A 127 -22.42 -5.60 4.84
CA LYS A 127 -23.84 -5.45 4.54
C LYS A 127 -24.04 -4.54 3.34
N GLY A 128 -24.85 -4.97 2.39
CA GLY A 128 -25.09 -4.25 1.13
C GLY A 128 -24.14 -4.65 0.00
N MET A 129 -23.32 -5.68 0.19
CA MET A 129 -22.57 -6.28 -0.92
C MET A 129 -23.57 -6.93 -1.89
N GLU A 130 -23.38 -6.69 -3.17
CA GLU A 130 -24.12 -7.28 -4.27
C GLU A 130 -23.30 -8.40 -4.92
N TYR A 131 -23.99 -9.40 -5.47
CA TYR A 131 -23.39 -10.49 -6.26
C TYR A 131 -24.19 -10.70 -7.53
N THR A 132 -23.50 -10.96 -8.64
CA THR A 132 -24.16 -11.29 -9.90
C THR A 132 -23.34 -12.23 -10.77
N GLU A 133 -24.05 -13.08 -11.53
CA GLU A 133 -23.56 -13.85 -12.67
C GLU A 133 -24.23 -13.38 -13.98
N ASP A 134 -25.11 -12.38 -13.91
CA ASP A 134 -25.82 -11.84 -15.06
C ASP A 134 -24.86 -11.01 -15.95
N VAL A 135 -24.61 -11.52 -17.14
CA VAL A 135 -23.71 -10.91 -18.14
C VAL A 135 -24.16 -9.51 -18.54
N GLU A 136 -25.45 -9.25 -18.64
CA GLU A 136 -25.96 -7.91 -19.02
C GLU A 136 -25.78 -6.90 -17.88
N LEU A 137 -25.89 -7.34 -16.64
CA LEU A 137 -25.57 -6.48 -15.50
C LEU A 137 -24.05 -6.23 -15.40
N LEU A 138 -23.23 -7.24 -15.66
CA LEU A 138 -21.77 -7.11 -15.69
C LEU A 138 -21.29 -6.17 -16.79
N LYS A 139 -21.91 -6.18 -17.97
CA LYS A 139 -21.64 -5.19 -19.03
C LYS A 139 -21.92 -3.76 -18.58
N LYS A 140 -22.88 -3.56 -17.70
CA LYS A 140 -23.18 -2.22 -17.14
C LYS A 140 -22.20 -1.83 -16.03
N TRP A 141 -21.79 -2.78 -15.20
CA TRP A 141 -20.91 -2.50 -14.08
C TRP A 141 -19.46 -2.30 -14.52
N VAL A 142 -18.96 -3.12 -15.44
CA VAL A 142 -17.56 -3.19 -15.87
C VAL A 142 -17.41 -3.36 -17.38
N PRO A 143 -17.95 -2.42 -18.19
CA PRO A 143 -18.02 -2.56 -19.64
C PRO A 143 -16.65 -2.84 -20.28
N LEU A 144 -15.57 -2.21 -19.82
CA LEU A 144 -14.22 -2.43 -20.36
C LEU A 144 -13.75 -3.89 -20.16
N MET A 145 -14.09 -4.51 -19.03
CA MET A 145 -13.68 -5.87 -18.74
C MET A 145 -14.52 -6.91 -19.52
N MET A 146 -15.70 -6.52 -19.99
CA MET A 146 -16.61 -7.39 -20.74
C MET A 146 -16.37 -7.33 -22.25
N GLN A 147 -15.60 -6.37 -22.76
CA GLN A 147 -15.31 -6.26 -24.18
C GLN A 147 -14.47 -7.43 -24.68
N GLY A 148 -14.91 -8.06 -25.79
CA GLY A 148 -14.21 -9.16 -26.44
C GLY A 148 -14.31 -10.51 -25.71
N ARG A 149 -15.11 -10.63 -24.64
CA ARG A 149 -15.30 -11.90 -23.95
C ARG A 149 -16.31 -12.79 -24.65
N GLN A 150 -16.12 -14.11 -24.51
CA GLN A 150 -17.04 -15.10 -25.05
C GLN A 150 -18.33 -15.12 -24.22
N ALA A 151 -19.47 -15.22 -24.88
CA ALA A 151 -20.79 -15.17 -24.25
C ALA A 151 -21.09 -16.29 -23.26
N ASN A 152 -20.38 -17.40 -23.36
CA ASN A 152 -20.59 -18.63 -22.56
C ASN A 152 -19.49 -18.85 -21.49
N GLU A 153 -18.58 -17.91 -21.31
CA GLU A 153 -17.58 -18.01 -20.25
C GLU A 153 -18.26 -17.75 -18.90
N PRO A 154 -18.20 -18.69 -17.91
CA PRO A 154 -18.71 -18.45 -16.58
C PRO A 154 -17.99 -17.25 -15.94
N ILE A 155 -18.77 -16.29 -15.48
CA ILE A 155 -18.27 -15.06 -14.86
C ILE A 155 -19.15 -14.69 -13.67
N ALA A 156 -18.54 -14.18 -12.61
CA ALA A 156 -19.25 -13.56 -11.50
C ALA A 156 -18.52 -12.33 -11.00
N ALA A 157 -19.27 -11.40 -10.41
CA ALA A 157 -18.71 -10.29 -9.68
C ALA A 157 -19.45 -10.01 -8.37
N THR A 158 -18.71 -9.45 -7.41
CA THR A 158 -19.29 -8.76 -6.25
C THR A 158 -19.05 -7.27 -6.38
N LYS A 159 -19.96 -6.47 -5.83
CA LYS A 159 -19.90 -5.02 -5.81
C LYS A 159 -20.25 -4.47 -4.45
N MET A 160 -19.51 -3.46 -4.03
CA MET A 160 -19.79 -2.72 -2.80
C MET A 160 -19.64 -1.22 -3.08
N GLU A 161 -20.75 -0.48 -2.97
CA GLU A 161 -20.82 0.94 -3.32
C GLU A 161 -20.00 1.84 -2.39
N ILE A 162 -19.74 1.41 -1.16
CA ILE A 162 -19.04 2.20 -0.13
C ILE A 162 -17.51 2.13 -0.21
N GLY A 163 -16.97 1.50 -1.26
CA GLY A 163 -15.52 1.49 -1.50
C GLY A 163 -14.93 2.88 -1.65
N THR A 164 -13.62 3.00 -1.51
CA THR A 164 -12.94 4.30 -1.58
C THR A 164 -11.65 4.27 -2.39
N ASP A 165 -11.37 5.37 -3.08
CA ASP A 165 -10.06 5.72 -3.59
C ASP A 165 -9.39 6.71 -2.64
N VAL A 166 -8.13 6.46 -2.26
CA VAL A 166 -7.35 7.27 -1.31
C VAL A 166 -6.08 7.77 -1.96
N ASN A 167 -5.89 9.09 -2.00
CA ASN A 167 -4.64 9.73 -2.33
C ASN A 167 -3.79 9.89 -1.06
N PHE A 168 -2.97 8.87 -0.74
CA PHE A 168 -2.12 8.88 0.44
C PHE A 168 -1.05 9.97 0.41
N GLY A 169 -0.65 10.40 -0.79
CA GLY A 169 0.29 11.52 -0.95
C GLY A 169 -0.31 12.81 -0.43
N GLU A 170 -1.55 13.13 -0.82
CA GLU A 170 -2.24 14.34 -0.38
C GLU A 170 -2.51 14.30 1.12
N LEU A 171 -3.03 13.19 1.63
CA LEU A 171 -3.21 13.02 3.07
C LEU A 171 -1.90 13.22 3.85
N THR A 172 -0.78 12.67 3.35
CA THR A 172 0.53 12.84 3.99
C THR A 172 0.96 14.30 3.99
N ARG A 173 0.78 15.01 2.88
CA ARG A 173 1.11 16.45 2.77
C ARG A 173 0.27 17.29 3.72
N ASP A 174 -1.03 17.05 3.80
CA ASP A 174 -1.93 17.75 4.73
C ASP A 174 -1.46 17.61 6.18
N LEU A 175 -1.16 16.37 6.61
CA LEU A 175 -0.71 16.08 7.98
C LEU A 175 0.67 16.72 8.26
N ILE A 176 1.63 16.58 7.38
CA ILE A 176 2.97 17.16 7.55
C ILE A 176 2.90 18.71 7.54
N ASN A 177 2.11 19.30 6.64
CA ASN A 177 1.91 20.75 6.60
C ASN A 177 1.23 21.28 7.86
N HIS A 178 0.38 20.49 8.51
CA HIS A 178 -0.20 20.84 9.80
C HIS A 178 0.88 20.81 10.89
N LEU A 179 1.63 19.71 10.97
CA LEU A 179 2.69 19.53 11.97
C LEU A 179 3.79 20.60 11.84
N ALA A 180 4.24 20.92 10.65
CA ALA A 180 5.28 21.89 10.38
C ALA A 180 4.91 23.35 10.78
N LYS A 181 3.67 23.62 11.18
CA LYS A 181 3.23 24.92 11.70
C LYS A 181 3.33 25.03 13.22
N LYS A 182 3.71 23.97 13.91
CA LYS A 182 3.83 23.92 15.36
C LYS A 182 5.26 24.30 15.77
N ASP A 183 5.41 25.15 16.78
CA ASP A 183 6.72 25.66 17.22
C ASP A 183 7.65 24.57 17.75
N ASN A 184 7.09 23.48 18.27
CA ASN A 184 7.80 22.34 18.82
C ASN A 184 8.00 21.18 17.83
N ILE A 185 7.66 21.38 16.55
CA ILE A 185 7.83 20.35 15.51
C ILE A 185 8.73 20.90 14.40
N ASN A 186 9.83 20.21 14.15
CA ASN A 186 10.77 20.55 13.09
C ASN A 186 10.69 19.56 11.93
N LEU A 187 10.56 20.06 10.70
CA LEU A 187 10.62 19.29 9.46
C LEU A 187 11.91 19.63 8.71
N SER A 188 12.79 18.67 8.56
CA SER A 188 14.04 18.81 7.82
C SER A 188 14.00 18.00 6.52
N LEU A 189 13.95 18.69 5.38
CA LEU A 189 14.02 18.10 4.04
C LEU A 189 15.48 18.02 3.56
N ASN A 190 15.75 17.17 2.55
CA ASN A 190 17.09 16.89 2.04
C ASN A 190 18.05 16.41 3.15
N GLN A 191 17.52 15.73 4.16
CA GLN A 191 18.29 15.24 5.29
C GLN A 191 18.22 13.71 5.32
N GLU A 192 19.37 13.06 5.24
CA GLU A 192 19.46 11.60 5.26
C GLU A 192 19.96 11.10 6.60
N VAL A 193 19.19 10.24 7.26
CA VAL A 193 19.64 9.52 8.45
C VAL A 193 20.74 8.53 8.03
N LYS A 194 21.93 8.71 8.58
CA LYS A 194 23.12 7.89 8.28
C LYS A 194 23.34 6.80 9.30
N ASP A 195 23.03 7.07 10.57
CA ASP A 195 23.17 6.09 11.64
C ASP A 195 22.14 6.31 12.75
N ILE A 196 21.90 5.25 13.54
CA ILE A 196 21.00 5.26 14.69
C ILE A 196 21.62 4.36 15.75
N GLU A 197 22.07 4.96 16.84
CA GLU A 197 22.71 4.25 17.95
C GLU A 197 21.99 4.50 19.26
N ARG A 198 22.00 3.52 20.17
CA ARG A 198 21.46 3.68 21.51
C ARG A 198 22.57 4.07 22.46
N GLU A 199 22.39 5.18 23.16
CA GLU A 199 23.33 5.65 24.16
C GLU A 199 23.14 4.94 25.50
N ASP A 200 24.15 5.02 26.36
CA ASP A 200 24.16 4.40 27.71
C ASP A 200 23.04 4.96 28.61
N ASP A 201 22.61 6.20 28.39
CA ASP A 201 21.51 6.84 29.13
C ASP A 201 20.11 6.41 28.62
N GLY A 202 20.07 5.52 27.63
CA GLY A 202 18.85 4.97 27.06
C GLY A 202 18.20 5.82 26.00
N ARG A 203 18.77 6.99 25.65
CA ARG A 203 18.36 7.77 24.49
C ARG A 203 18.92 7.18 23.21
N TRP A 204 18.43 7.71 22.10
CA TRP A 204 18.92 7.43 20.76
C TRP A 204 19.73 8.62 20.26
N GLU A 205 20.89 8.35 19.68
CA GLU A 205 21.62 9.26 18.84
C GLU A 205 21.36 8.94 17.38
N VAL A 206 20.97 9.94 16.59
CA VAL A 206 20.62 9.79 15.16
C VAL A 206 21.55 10.73 14.37
N GLU A 207 22.51 10.14 13.65
CA GLU A 207 23.36 10.91 12.73
C GLU A 207 22.56 11.27 11.47
N VAL A 208 22.50 12.55 11.16
CA VAL A 208 21.80 13.09 9.98
C VAL A 208 22.80 13.85 9.11
N LYS A 209 22.76 13.57 7.80
CA LYS A 209 23.55 14.29 6.80
C LYS A 209 22.66 15.18 5.95
N ASP A 210 22.99 16.46 5.85
CA ASP A 210 22.41 17.37 4.87
C ASP A 210 22.93 17.00 3.46
N LEU A 211 22.01 16.71 2.54
CA LEU A 211 22.36 16.30 1.18
C LEU A 211 22.68 17.47 0.24
N VAL A 212 22.41 18.72 0.67
CA VAL A 212 22.73 19.92 -0.08
C VAL A 212 24.11 20.45 0.29
N THR A 213 24.37 20.62 1.60
CA THR A 213 25.64 21.17 2.10
C THR A 213 26.70 20.11 2.35
N GLY A 214 26.29 18.88 2.64
CA GLY A 214 27.17 17.78 3.05
C GLY A 214 27.46 17.74 4.55
N ASP A 215 26.96 18.71 5.31
CA ASP A 215 27.16 18.80 6.75
C ASP A 215 26.48 17.64 7.50
N LYS A 216 27.04 17.30 8.67
CA LYS A 216 26.47 16.30 9.56
C LYS A 216 26.07 16.94 10.88
N ARG A 217 25.00 16.40 11.47
CA ARG A 217 24.54 16.75 12.83
C ARG A 217 23.97 15.50 13.51
N ASP A 218 23.99 15.53 14.84
CA ASP A 218 23.40 14.48 15.66
C ASP A 218 22.13 14.99 16.35
N ILE A 219 21.12 14.13 16.40
CA ILE A 219 19.85 14.38 17.07
C ILE A 219 19.74 13.39 18.21
N LYS A 220 19.50 13.88 19.43
CA LYS A 220 19.23 13.03 20.60
C LYS A 220 17.74 12.92 20.86
N ALA A 221 17.22 11.69 20.86
CA ALA A 221 15.79 11.41 20.99
C ALA A 221 15.53 10.34 22.05
N LYS A 222 14.40 10.46 22.76
CA LYS A 222 13.90 9.40 23.66
C LYS A 222 13.27 8.24 22.90
N PHE A 223 12.75 8.53 21.72
CA PHE A 223 12.05 7.56 20.87
C PHE A 223 12.33 7.87 19.39
N VAL A 224 12.55 6.84 18.60
CA VAL A 224 12.73 6.93 17.14
C VAL A 224 11.71 6.06 16.45
N PHE A 225 10.98 6.61 15.50
CA PHE A 225 10.11 5.87 14.59
C PHE A 225 10.73 5.83 13.18
N ILE A 226 11.04 4.63 12.73
CA ILE A 226 11.62 4.42 11.39
C ILE A 226 10.50 4.29 10.36
N GLY A 227 10.10 5.41 9.79
CA GLY A 227 9.05 5.47 8.76
C GLY A 227 9.58 5.61 7.33
N ALA A 228 10.77 5.05 7.05
CA ALA A 228 11.54 5.26 5.82
C ALA A 228 11.12 4.37 4.63
N GLY A 229 9.93 3.76 4.67
CA GLY A 229 9.45 2.90 3.59
C GLY A 229 10.41 1.75 3.29
N GLY A 230 10.81 1.58 2.03
CA GLY A 230 11.76 0.54 1.63
C GLY A 230 13.12 0.60 2.32
N HIS A 231 13.57 1.79 2.76
CA HIS A 231 14.81 1.96 3.52
C HIS A 231 14.71 1.61 5.01
N SER A 232 13.53 1.32 5.53
CA SER A 232 13.33 1.01 6.95
C SER A 232 14.18 -0.18 7.41
N LEU A 233 14.36 -1.19 6.57
CA LEU A 233 15.19 -2.35 6.90
C LEU A 233 16.66 -1.94 7.17
N LEU A 234 17.24 -1.10 6.34
CA LEU A 234 18.63 -0.65 6.48
C LEU A 234 18.84 0.17 7.76
N LEU A 235 17.86 1.01 8.11
CA LEU A 235 17.91 1.80 9.35
C LEU A 235 17.65 0.93 10.59
N LEU A 236 16.76 -0.06 10.48
CA LEU A 236 16.51 -1.04 11.54
C LEU A 236 17.79 -1.82 11.87
N GLU A 237 18.52 -2.26 10.85
CA GLU A 237 19.79 -2.95 11.05
C GLU A 237 20.84 -2.08 11.75
N LYS A 238 20.88 -0.78 11.44
CA LYS A 238 21.79 0.20 12.06
C LYS A 238 21.45 0.48 13.52
N SER A 239 20.19 0.37 13.91
CA SER A 239 19.77 0.58 15.30
C SER A 239 20.40 -0.40 16.30
N GLY A 240 20.99 -1.50 15.82
CA GLY A 240 21.70 -2.48 16.64
C GLY A 240 20.83 -3.26 17.63
N ILE A 241 19.51 -3.06 17.65
CA ILE A 241 18.61 -3.79 18.57
C ILE A 241 18.64 -5.29 18.24
N PRO A 242 18.51 -6.17 19.26
CA PRO A 242 18.55 -7.62 19.04
C PRO A 242 17.51 -8.11 18.04
N GLU A 243 16.34 -7.50 18.03
CA GLU A 243 15.20 -7.82 17.17
C GLU A 243 15.45 -7.48 15.70
N SER A 244 16.47 -6.67 15.39
CA SER A 244 16.83 -6.34 14.00
C SER A 244 17.53 -7.47 13.26
N LYS A 245 18.05 -8.48 14.00
CA LYS A 245 18.88 -9.54 13.43
C LYS A 245 18.05 -10.56 12.64
N GLY A 246 18.61 -10.99 11.50
CA GLY A 246 18.03 -12.06 10.70
C GLY A 246 16.96 -11.60 9.70
N TYR A 247 16.58 -10.34 9.69
CA TYR A 247 15.69 -9.80 8.67
C TYR A 247 16.45 -9.51 7.37
N GLY A 248 15.80 -9.86 6.24
CA GLY A 248 16.28 -9.54 4.91
C GLY A 248 15.10 -9.15 4.02
N GLY A 249 15.33 -8.41 2.95
CA GLY A 249 14.30 -7.95 2.04
C GLY A 249 14.55 -8.41 0.60
N PHE A 250 13.45 -8.74 -0.09
CA PHE A 250 13.43 -8.88 -1.54
C PHE A 250 12.58 -7.75 -2.11
N PRO A 251 13.18 -6.75 -2.78
CA PRO A 251 12.42 -5.62 -3.29
C PRO A 251 11.68 -6.05 -4.56
N VAL A 252 10.37 -6.29 -4.41
CA VAL A 252 9.47 -6.57 -5.52
C VAL A 252 8.64 -5.32 -5.76
N GLY A 253 8.75 -4.75 -6.96
CA GLY A 253 7.97 -3.60 -7.39
C GLY A 253 6.75 -4.02 -8.20
N GLY A 254 5.73 -3.16 -8.21
CA GLY A 254 4.60 -3.26 -9.12
C GLY A 254 4.65 -2.15 -10.16
N GLN A 255 4.56 -2.51 -11.43
CA GLN A 255 4.44 -1.55 -12.53
C GLN A 255 2.98 -1.45 -12.97
N TRP A 256 2.54 -0.24 -13.26
CA TRP A 256 1.17 0.05 -13.66
C TRP A 256 1.11 0.59 -15.07
N LEU A 257 0.12 0.13 -15.83
CA LEU A 257 -0.31 0.82 -17.04
C LEU A 257 -1.30 1.92 -16.64
N ARG A 258 -0.97 3.16 -16.97
CA ARG A 258 -1.83 4.31 -16.73
C ARG A 258 -2.56 4.69 -18.01
N CYS A 259 -3.89 4.74 -17.96
CA CYS A 259 -4.71 5.29 -19.03
C CYS A 259 -5.20 6.70 -18.68
N ILE A 260 -4.96 7.65 -19.56
CA ILE A 260 -5.41 9.06 -19.47
C ILE A 260 -6.40 9.43 -20.57
N ASN A 261 -6.78 8.47 -21.43
CA ASN A 261 -7.78 8.69 -22.50
C ASN A 261 -9.16 8.84 -21.84
N LYS A 262 -9.73 10.04 -21.94
CA LYS A 262 -11.01 10.40 -21.30
C LYS A 262 -12.19 9.54 -21.78
N ASP A 263 -12.20 9.08 -23.02
CA ASP A 263 -13.29 8.25 -23.57
C ASP A 263 -13.23 6.82 -23.04
N VAL A 264 -12.04 6.32 -22.75
CA VAL A 264 -11.85 5.04 -22.06
C VAL A 264 -12.18 5.17 -20.58
N ILE A 265 -11.69 6.21 -19.90
CA ILE A 265 -11.89 6.47 -18.47
C ILE A 265 -13.38 6.53 -18.11
N LYS A 266 -14.21 7.20 -18.93
CA LYS A 266 -15.66 7.33 -18.70
C LYS A 266 -16.38 5.98 -18.62
N GLN A 267 -15.81 4.92 -19.18
CA GLN A 267 -16.40 3.59 -19.21
C GLN A 267 -16.08 2.76 -17.97
N HIS A 268 -15.28 3.30 -17.02
CA HIS A 268 -14.91 2.56 -15.81
C HIS A 268 -14.86 3.50 -14.59
N THR A 269 -15.64 3.15 -13.55
CA THR A 269 -15.82 4.01 -12.37
C THR A 269 -15.64 3.26 -11.05
N ALA A 270 -15.01 2.09 -11.08
CA ALA A 270 -14.81 1.21 -9.93
C ALA A 270 -13.34 0.83 -9.75
N LYS A 271 -13.04 0.19 -8.63
CA LYS A 271 -11.82 -0.61 -8.44
C LYS A 271 -12.22 -2.08 -8.55
N VAL A 272 -11.71 -2.78 -9.56
CA VAL A 272 -12.11 -4.16 -9.86
C VAL A 272 -10.90 -5.07 -9.75
N TYR A 273 -10.95 -5.97 -8.78
CA TYR A 273 -9.88 -6.94 -8.48
C TYR A 273 -10.23 -8.31 -9.05
N GLY A 274 -9.29 -8.91 -9.76
CA GLY A 274 -9.35 -10.29 -10.18
C GLY A 274 -8.85 -11.25 -9.10
N LYS A 275 -8.70 -12.51 -9.48
CA LYS A 275 -8.06 -13.53 -8.65
C LYS A 275 -6.64 -13.77 -9.18
N ALA A 276 -5.65 -13.78 -8.29
CA ALA A 276 -4.28 -14.12 -8.66
C ALA A 276 -4.22 -15.57 -9.17
N SER A 277 -3.35 -15.82 -10.14
CA SER A 277 -3.06 -17.18 -10.58
C SER A 277 -2.44 -17.98 -9.44
N VAL A 278 -2.64 -19.30 -9.43
CA VAL A 278 -2.02 -20.19 -8.43
C VAL A 278 -0.49 -20.03 -8.48
N GLY A 279 0.14 -19.80 -7.33
CA GLY A 279 1.59 -19.57 -7.23
C GLY A 279 2.06 -18.16 -7.57
N ALA A 280 1.19 -17.26 -8.00
CA ALA A 280 1.53 -15.86 -8.21
C ALA A 280 1.63 -15.10 -6.87
N PRO A 281 2.58 -14.15 -6.74
CA PRO A 281 2.69 -13.36 -5.52
C PRO A 281 1.42 -12.51 -5.30
N PRO A 282 1.03 -12.24 -4.04
CA PRO A 282 -0.16 -11.46 -3.72
C PRO A 282 -0.24 -10.10 -4.43
N MET A 283 0.92 -9.50 -4.73
CA MET A 283 1.02 -8.22 -5.42
C MET A 283 0.75 -8.29 -6.93
N SER A 284 0.61 -9.48 -7.50
CA SER A 284 0.31 -9.67 -8.92
C SER A 284 -1.18 -9.94 -9.19
N VAL A 285 -2.05 -9.65 -8.22
CA VAL A 285 -3.50 -9.67 -8.45
C VAL A 285 -3.83 -8.66 -9.53
N PRO A 286 -4.34 -9.08 -10.70
CA PRO A 286 -4.67 -8.13 -11.75
C PRO A 286 -5.90 -7.33 -11.33
N HIS A 287 -5.81 -6.00 -11.40
CA HIS A 287 -6.96 -5.16 -11.17
C HIS A 287 -6.97 -3.94 -12.08
N LEU A 288 -8.15 -3.42 -12.33
CA LEU A 288 -8.41 -2.20 -13.07
C LEU A 288 -9.05 -1.18 -12.13
N ASP A 289 -8.34 -0.12 -11.86
CA ASP A 289 -8.71 0.85 -10.85
C ASP A 289 -9.00 2.22 -11.42
N THR A 290 -10.15 2.78 -11.06
CA THR A 290 -10.37 4.22 -11.12
C THR A 290 -9.57 4.91 -10.02
N ARG A 291 -8.80 5.93 -10.39
CA ARG A 291 -8.04 6.81 -9.50
C ARG A 291 -8.46 8.26 -9.69
N TYR A 292 -8.48 9.00 -8.58
CA TYR A 292 -8.64 10.45 -8.57
C TYR A 292 -7.41 11.10 -7.94
N ILE A 293 -6.59 11.77 -8.76
CA ILE A 293 -5.32 12.37 -8.35
C ILE A 293 -5.27 13.78 -8.88
N ASP A 294 -5.03 14.76 -8.01
CA ASP A 294 -4.93 16.19 -8.34
C ASP A 294 -6.16 16.72 -9.12
N GLY A 295 -7.34 16.21 -8.75
CA GLY A 295 -8.61 16.60 -9.39
C GLY A 295 -8.92 15.88 -10.72
N GLU A 296 -7.99 15.08 -11.23
CA GLU A 296 -8.16 14.34 -12.48
C GLU A 296 -8.42 12.85 -12.25
N GLN A 297 -9.25 12.27 -13.14
CA GLN A 297 -9.51 10.84 -13.17
C GLN A 297 -8.56 10.13 -14.14
N ALA A 298 -8.04 8.98 -13.72
CA ALA A 298 -7.27 8.08 -14.55
C ALA A 298 -7.64 6.62 -14.25
N LEU A 299 -7.25 5.70 -15.14
CA LEU A 299 -7.32 4.27 -14.84
C LEU A 299 -5.90 3.73 -14.66
N LEU A 300 -5.75 2.83 -13.70
CA LEU A 300 -4.56 2.00 -13.52
C LEU A 300 -4.93 0.54 -13.78
N PHE A 301 -4.13 -0.13 -14.60
CA PHE A 301 -4.22 -1.57 -14.84
C PHE A 301 -2.91 -2.26 -14.44
N GLY A 302 -2.99 -3.31 -13.67
CA GLY A 302 -1.86 -4.06 -13.13
C GLY A 302 -2.16 -4.59 -11.74
N PRO A 303 -1.16 -4.68 -10.83
CA PRO A 303 0.26 -4.43 -11.10
C PRO A 303 0.93 -5.54 -11.90
N TYR A 304 1.96 -5.18 -12.66
CA TYR A 304 2.90 -6.13 -13.23
C TYR A 304 4.10 -6.23 -12.30
N ALA A 305 4.37 -7.41 -11.80
CA ALA A 305 5.48 -7.61 -10.87
C ALA A 305 6.83 -7.36 -11.56
N GLY A 306 7.71 -6.65 -10.87
CA GLY A 306 9.08 -6.40 -11.27
C GLY A 306 10.03 -6.61 -10.12
N PHE A 307 11.28 -6.89 -10.41
CA PHE A 307 12.36 -6.97 -9.42
C PHE A 307 13.34 -5.82 -9.62
N SER A 308 13.79 -5.25 -8.52
CA SER A 308 14.86 -4.26 -8.50
C SER A 308 15.74 -4.49 -7.29
N THR A 309 17.03 -4.18 -7.38
CA THR A 309 17.91 -4.17 -6.20
C THR A 309 17.81 -2.87 -5.40
N LYS A 310 17.08 -1.86 -5.91
CA LYS A 310 16.77 -0.64 -5.20
C LYS A 310 15.62 -0.85 -4.23
N PHE A 311 15.72 -0.35 -3.02
CA PHE A 311 14.65 -0.39 -2.02
C PHE A 311 13.66 0.80 -2.14
N LEU A 312 14.06 1.85 -2.83
CA LEU A 312 13.25 3.02 -3.17
C LEU A 312 13.42 3.39 -4.65
N LYS A 313 12.48 4.11 -5.25
CA LYS A 313 12.62 4.64 -6.61
C LYS A 313 13.88 5.49 -6.76
N LYS A 314 14.13 6.38 -5.78
CA LYS A 314 15.34 7.20 -5.69
C LYS A 314 16.45 6.56 -4.84
N GLY A 315 16.41 5.21 -4.68
CA GLY A 315 17.42 4.41 -4.00
C GLY A 315 18.61 4.05 -4.90
N SER A 316 19.53 3.27 -4.34
CA SER A 316 20.72 2.76 -5.01
C SER A 316 20.56 1.30 -5.44
N PHE A 317 21.16 0.91 -6.56
CA PHE A 317 21.28 -0.50 -6.92
C PHE A 317 22.09 -1.33 -5.91
N PHE A 318 22.84 -0.67 -5.03
CA PHE A 318 23.56 -1.30 -3.94
C PHE A 318 22.70 -1.53 -2.67
N ASP A 319 21.44 -1.07 -2.62
CA ASP A 319 20.60 -1.22 -1.42
C ASP A 319 20.46 -2.69 -1.01
N LEU A 320 20.09 -3.57 -1.94
CA LEU A 320 19.97 -5.01 -1.67
C LEU A 320 21.34 -5.65 -1.32
N PRO A 321 22.42 -5.51 -2.13
CA PRO A 321 23.73 -6.05 -1.76
C PRO A 321 24.22 -5.57 -0.38
N ALA A 322 24.05 -4.28 -0.06
CA ALA A 322 24.47 -3.70 1.21
C ALA A 322 23.65 -4.21 2.41
N SER A 323 22.42 -4.69 2.19
CA SER A 323 21.57 -5.26 3.23
C SER A 323 21.91 -6.72 3.57
N ILE A 324 22.75 -7.39 2.77
CA ILE A 324 23.11 -8.80 3.01
C ILE A 324 24.24 -8.87 4.04
N LYS A 325 23.97 -9.56 5.15
CA LYS A 325 24.91 -9.77 6.27
C LYS A 325 24.97 -11.24 6.66
N LEU A 326 25.98 -11.62 7.41
CA LEU A 326 26.09 -13.00 7.93
C LEU A 326 24.88 -13.40 8.79
N SER A 327 24.23 -12.44 9.45
CA SER A 327 23.04 -12.67 10.27
C SER A 327 21.78 -12.98 9.47
N ASN A 328 21.66 -12.50 8.22
CA ASN A 328 20.43 -12.62 7.42
C ASN A 328 20.61 -13.42 6.12
N ILE A 329 21.83 -13.75 5.69
CA ILE A 329 22.07 -14.48 4.43
C ILE A 329 21.40 -15.86 4.43
N LYS A 330 21.42 -16.58 5.58
CA LYS A 330 20.78 -17.90 5.68
C LYS A 330 19.26 -17.83 5.57
N PRO A 331 18.52 -16.98 6.34
CA PRO A 331 17.09 -16.77 6.12
C PRO A 331 16.74 -16.31 4.71
N MET A 332 17.54 -15.43 4.11
CA MET A 332 17.28 -14.95 2.74
C MET A 332 17.43 -16.07 1.70
N LEU A 333 18.46 -16.90 1.80
CA LEU A 333 18.64 -18.05 0.92
C LEU A 333 17.52 -19.08 1.09
N SER A 334 17.14 -19.39 2.36
CA SER A 334 16.01 -20.30 2.65
C SER A 334 14.71 -19.77 2.03
N ALA A 335 14.38 -18.51 2.25
CA ALA A 335 13.19 -17.89 1.66
C ALA A 335 13.19 -17.96 0.12
N GLY A 336 14.34 -17.77 -0.53
CA GLY A 336 14.49 -17.92 -1.99
C GLY A 336 14.27 -19.36 -2.47
N LEU A 337 14.80 -20.34 -1.74
CA LEU A 337 14.65 -21.76 -2.05
C LEU A 337 13.24 -22.28 -1.77
N ASP A 338 12.64 -21.85 -0.65
CA ASP A 338 11.29 -22.25 -0.26
C ASP A 338 10.21 -21.65 -1.19
N ASN A 339 10.57 -20.60 -1.95
CA ASN A 339 9.70 -19.91 -2.90
C ASN A 339 10.25 -19.94 -4.34
N LEU A 340 10.72 -21.10 -4.80
CA LEU A 340 11.30 -21.24 -6.15
C LEU A 340 10.33 -20.83 -7.26
N ASP A 341 9.02 -21.07 -7.11
CA ASP A 341 8.02 -20.67 -8.10
C ASP A 341 7.90 -19.15 -8.19
N LEU A 342 7.94 -18.45 -7.05
CA LEU A 342 8.00 -17.00 -7.00
C LEU A 342 9.30 -16.49 -7.63
N THR A 343 10.43 -17.09 -7.32
CA THR A 343 11.73 -16.72 -7.87
C THR A 343 11.76 -16.88 -9.39
N LYS A 344 11.26 -18.02 -9.92
CA LYS A 344 11.12 -18.26 -11.37
C LYS A 344 10.17 -17.24 -12.02
N TYR A 345 9.03 -16.97 -11.37
CA TYR A 345 8.07 -15.97 -11.83
C TYR A 345 8.73 -14.60 -11.97
N LEU A 346 9.42 -14.11 -10.94
CA LEU A 346 10.11 -12.81 -10.95
C LEU A 346 11.19 -12.73 -12.03
N ILE A 347 12.01 -13.78 -12.21
CA ILE A 347 13.01 -13.85 -13.29
C ILE A 347 12.30 -13.75 -14.65
N THR A 348 11.22 -14.48 -14.85
CA THR A 348 10.46 -14.47 -16.10
C THR A 348 9.87 -13.09 -16.38
N GLU A 349 9.32 -12.41 -15.37
CA GLU A 349 8.75 -11.05 -15.51
C GLU A 349 9.83 -10.02 -15.85
N VAL A 350 11.00 -10.08 -15.20
CA VAL A 350 12.13 -9.18 -15.49
C VAL A 350 12.66 -9.39 -16.91
N MET A 351 12.59 -10.63 -17.43
CA MET A 351 13.04 -10.96 -18.80
C MET A 351 11.99 -10.60 -19.88
N LYS A 352 10.74 -10.38 -19.51
CA LYS A 352 9.73 -9.89 -20.44
C LYS A 352 10.03 -8.43 -20.79
N LYS A 353 10.61 -8.21 -21.97
CA LYS A 353 10.74 -6.83 -22.49
C LYS A 353 9.33 -6.26 -22.67
N PRO A 354 9.03 -5.06 -22.17
CA PRO A 354 7.81 -4.38 -22.56
C PRO A 354 7.82 -4.19 -24.08
N LYS A 355 6.77 -4.69 -24.74
CA LYS A 355 6.53 -4.46 -26.18
C LYS A 355 5.92 -3.09 -26.37
#